data_f87b54c5b3dc871b295f74342667854b
#
_entry.id   f87b54c5b3dc871b295f74342667854b
#
_cell.length_a   1.000
_cell.length_b   1.000
_cell.length_c   1.000
_cell.angle_alpha   90.00
_cell.angle_beta   90.00
_cell.angle_gamma   90.00
#
_symmetry.space_group_name_H-M   'P 1'
#
loop_
_entity.id
_entity.type
_entity.pdbx_description
1 polymer ?
#
loop_
_entity_poly.entity_id
_entity_poly.type
_entity_poly.pdbx_seq_one_letter_code
_entity_poly.pdbx_strand_id
1 'polypeptide(L)'
;VFKLEGSDNIKLVVDELPNFRTRDLVVMWGTIEGEPFYFLVSHWPSRLGGKEASQFKRDACAKQIKEIKDELIAQNPATKVIVMGDFNDDATDASITKVMGAKGKEKELVEGDFFNPFNQMLRAGLGTLAYQDVWNLFDNICVTENLVNAEEGKLRIIKGKKFYGNIFTRPYMLQQEGQYKGYPLRTFVTNNFQNGFSDHFPVYIYIGK
;
A
#
# COMPACT_ATOMS: atom_id res chain seq x y z
N VAL A 1 -3.56 8.50 -19.65
CA VAL A 1 -2.15 8.64 -19.21
C VAL A 1 -2.08 9.67 -18.09
N PHE A 2 -1.30 9.39 -17.04
CA PHE A 2 -1.05 10.35 -15.95
C PHE A 2 -0.21 11.52 -16.46
N LYS A 3 -0.70 12.75 -16.26
CA LYS A 3 0.04 13.98 -16.55
C LYS A 3 0.56 14.53 -15.23
N LEU A 4 1.85 14.33 -14.97
CA LEU A 4 2.52 14.82 -13.77
C LEU A 4 2.58 16.36 -13.78
N GLU A 5 2.15 17.00 -12.70
CA GLU A 5 2.18 18.45 -12.49
C GLU A 5 3.21 18.84 -11.42
N GLY A 6 3.48 17.96 -10.46
CA GLY A 6 4.50 18.18 -9.46
C GLY A 6 4.76 16.98 -8.55
N SER A 7 5.79 17.10 -7.74
CA SER A 7 6.17 16.11 -6.73
C SER A 7 6.88 16.75 -5.55
N ASP A 8 6.80 16.11 -4.39
CA ASP A 8 7.52 16.50 -3.17
C ASP A 8 7.92 15.27 -2.36
N ASN A 9 8.88 15.46 -1.44
CA ASN A 9 9.33 14.46 -0.49
C ASN A 9 9.05 14.96 0.93
N ILE A 10 8.17 14.27 1.64
CA ILE A 10 7.76 14.63 2.99
C ILE A 10 8.46 13.70 3.98
N LYS A 11 9.21 14.29 4.92
CA LYS A 11 9.90 13.53 5.96
C LYS A 11 8.90 12.91 6.93
N LEU A 12 9.14 11.67 7.30
CA LEU A 12 8.41 11.06 8.40
C LEU A 12 8.87 11.69 9.73
N VAL A 13 7.92 12.15 10.51
CA VAL A 13 8.12 12.61 11.89
C VAL A 13 7.56 11.55 12.84
N VAL A 14 8.40 11.13 13.79
CA VAL A 14 8.01 10.23 14.88
C VAL A 14 8.27 10.98 16.17
N ASP A 15 7.21 11.43 16.83
CA ASP A 15 7.28 12.32 17.99
C ASP A 15 8.14 11.74 19.12
N GLU A 16 8.04 10.43 19.35
CA GLU A 16 8.82 9.72 20.37
C GLU A 16 10.31 9.59 20.02
N LEU A 17 10.67 9.80 18.75
CA LEU A 17 12.04 9.65 18.25
C LEU A 17 12.42 10.79 17.31
N PRO A 18 12.65 12.02 17.80
CA PRO A 18 12.87 13.22 16.95
C PRO A 18 14.08 13.12 16.02
N ASN A 19 15.04 12.26 16.35
CA ASN A 19 16.22 12.00 15.51
C ASN A 19 16.10 10.77 14.61
N PHE A 20 14.95 10.10 14.62
CA PHE A 20 14.71 8.93 13.76
C PHE A 20 14.74 9.35 12.30
N ARG A 21 15.43 8.57 11.49
CA ARG A 21 15.50 8.75 10.05
C ARG A 21 15.06 7.48 9.37
N THR A 22 14.16 7.66 8.44
CA THR A 22 13.67 6.60 7.56
C THR A 22 13.47 7.19 6.17
N ARG A 23 12.86 6.42 5.27
CA ARG A 23 12.54 6.87 3.92
C ARG A 23 11.46 7.94 3.97
N ASP A 24 11.60 8.97 3.14
CA ASP A 24 10.59 10.00 2.98
C ASP A 24 9.34 9.42 2.30
N LEU A 25 8.20 10.03 2.53
CA LEU A 25 6.99 9.85 1.75
C LEU A 25 7.11 10.65 0.46
N VAL A 26 7.06 9.99 -0.68
CA VAL A 26 7.02 10.66 -1.99
C VAL A 26 5.57 10.99 -2.32
N VAL A 27 5.29 12.25 -2.59
CA VAL A 27 3.99 12.74 -3.03
C VAL A 27 4.11 13.21 -4.47
N MET A 28 3.27 12.69 -5.35
CA MET A 28 3.17 13.13 -6.75
C MET A 28 1.74 13.53 -7.04
N TRP A 29 1.54 14.60 -7.79
CA TRP A 29 0.21 15.03 -8.19
C TRP A 29 0.12 15.41 -9.66
N GLY A 30 -1.09 15.38 -10.15
CA GLY A 30 -1.39 15.67 -11.55
C GLY A 30 -2.77 15.18 -11.93
N THR A 31 -2.97 14.92 -13.22
CA THR A 31 -4.28 14.53 -13.73
C THR A 31 -4.24 13.22 -14.53
N ILE A 32 -5.33 12.45 -14.45
CA ILE A 32 -5.66 11.36 -15.37
C ILE A 32 -7.00 11.68 -16.01
N GLU A 33 -7.04 11.86 -17.33
CA GLU A 33 -8.24 12.25 -18.10
C GLU A 33 -8.95 13.50 -17.55
N GLY A 34 -8.15 14.44 -17.02
CA GLY A 34 -8.64 15.69 -16.44
C GLY A 34 -9.14 15.61 -15.00
N GLU A 35 -9.13 14.42 -14.38
CA GLU A 35 -9.47 14.25 -12.97
C GLU A 35 -8.19 14.37 -12.10
N PRO A 36 -8.26 15.07 -10.94
CA PRO A 36 -7.08 15.28 -10.08
C PRO A 36 -6.70 14.02 -9.31
N PHE A 37 -5.42 13.67 -9.34
CA PHE A 37 -4.85 12.53 -8.65
C PHE A 37 -3.64 12.93 -7.81
N TYR A 38 -3.56 12.36 -6.60
CA TYR A 38 -2.38 12.34 -5.77
C TYR A 38 -1.93 10.90 -5.52
N PHE A 39 -0.65 10.64 -5.71
CA PHE A 39 0.00 9.38 -5.41
C PHE A 39 0.96 9.57 -4.24
N LEU A 40 0.73 8.86 -3.15
CA LEU A 40 1.55 8.84 -1.96
C LEU A 40 2.31 7.51 -1.94
N VAL A 41 3.62 7.55 -2.15
CA VAL A 41 4.44 6.33 -2.20
C VAL A 41 5.32 6.27 -0.96
N SER A 42 5.17 5.20 -0.19
CA SER A 42 5.81 5.06 1.11
C SER A 42 6.34 3.66 1.36
N HIS A 43 7.51 3.59 1.98
CA HIS A 43 8.01 2.34 2.54
C HIS A 43 8.21 2.53 4.05
N TRP A 44 7.32 1.96 4.84
CA TRP A 44 7.25 2.16 6.29
C TRP A 44 8.40 1.46 7.02
N PRO A 45 8.71 1.88 8.26
CA PRO A 45 9.71 1.23 9.11
C PRO A 45 9.39 -0.24 9.31
N SER A 46 10.42 -1.07 9.17
CA SER A 46 10.30 -2.52 9.33
C SER A 46 9.95 -2.93 10.77
N ARG A 47 9.57 -4.19 10.93
CA ARG A 47 9.30 -4.81 12.24
C ARG A 47 10.58 -5.16 13.04
N LEU A 48 11.69 -4.48 12.74
CA LEU A 48 12.97 -4.70 13.45
C LEU A 48 12.81 -4.42 14.95
N GLY A 49 13.21 -5.39 15.76
CA GLY A 49 13.01 -5.36 17.21
C GLY A 49 11.67 -5.93 17.68
N GLY A 50 10.84 -6.39 16.74
CA GLY A 50 9.51 -6.97 16.99
C GLY A 50 8.37 -6.11 16.49
N LYS A 51 7.27 -6.76 16.11
CA LYS A 51 6.08 -6.11 15.53
C LYS A 51 5.53 -5.04 16.48
N GLU A 52 5.30 -5.38 17.73
CA GLU A 52 4.71 -4.51 18.74
C GLU A 52 5.67 -3.38 19.15
N ALA A 53 6.95 -3.70 19.40
CA ALA A 53 7.95 -2.72 19.80
C ALA A 53 8.22 -1.64 18.75
N SER A 54 7.99 -1.92 17.48
CA SER A 54 8.18 -0.99 16.37
C SER A 54 6.88 -0.37 15.84
N GLN A 55 5.71 -0.74 16.41
CA GLN A 55 4.38 -0.37 15.91
C GLN A 55 4.19 1.15 15.83
N PHE A 56 4.60 1.90 16.85
CA PHE A 56 4.44 3.35 16.89
C PHE A 56 5.06 4.10 15.70
N LYS A 57 6.13 3.54 15.10
CA LYS A 57 6.77 4.12 13.89
C LYS A 57 5.86 3.97 12.66
N ARG A 58 5.17 2.84 12.53
CA ARG A 58 4.22 2.61 11.44
C ARG A 58 2.91 3.37 11.67
N ASP A 59 2.51 3.50 12.93
CA ASP A 59 1.36 4.36 13.31
C ASP A 59 1.63 5.82 12.95
N ALA A 60 2.85 6.33 13.14
CA ALA A 60 3.25 7.67 12.71
C ALA A 60 3.14 7.85 11.19
N CYS A 61 3.59 6.84 10.40
CA CYS A 61 3.39 6.86 8.93
C CYS A 61 1.90 6.89 8.56
N ALA A 62 1.11 6.03 9.17
CA ALA A 62 -0.32 5.91 8.93
C ALA A 62 -1.07 7.22 9.25
N LYS A 63 -0.73 7.86 10.38
CA LYS A 63 -1.27 9.15 10.81
C LYS A 63 -0.92 10.25 9.80
N GLN A 64 0.36 10.39 9.43
CA GLN A 64 0.81 11.39 8.46
C GLN A 64 0.10 11.25 7.12
N ILE A 65 -0.03 10.02 6.60
CA ILE A 65 -0.74 9.74 5.35
C ILE A 65 -2.21 10.13 5.44
N LYS A 66 -2.85 9.82 6.57
CA LYS A 66 -4.25 10.19 6.82
C LYS A 66 -4.43 11.71 6.83
N GLU A 67 -3.57 12.44 7.55
CA GLU A 67 -3.61 13.90 7.64
C GLU A 67 -3.46 14.55 6.26
N ILE A 68 -2.46 14.13 5.47
CA ILE A 68 -2.26 14.62 4.09
C ILE A 68 -3.50 14.36 3.24
N LYS A 69 -4.06 13.16 3.27
CA LYS A 69 -5.27 12.82 2.51
C LYS A 69 -6.46 13.68 2.95
N ASP A 70 -6.66 13.86 4.25
CA ASP A 70 -7.77 14.65 4.79
C ASP A 70 -7.65 16.12 4.34
N GLU A 71 -6.46 16.72 4.36
CA GLU A 71 -6.19 18.07 3.85
C GLU A 71 -6.46 18.20 2.35
N LEU A 72 -6.00 17.23 1.54
CA LEU A 72 -6.20 17.23 0.09
C LEU A 72 -7.69 17.16 -0.28
N ILE A 73 -8.45 16.32 0.40
CA ILE A 73 -9.90 16.18 0.17
C ILE A 73 -10.65 17.44 0.65
N ALA A 74 -10.25 18.02 1.78
CA ALA A 74 -10.85 19.27 2.26
C ALA A 74 -10.63 20.44 1.30
N GLN A 75 -9.48 20.49 0.61
CA GLN A 75 -9.19 21.50 -0.42
C GLN A 75 -9.98 21.26 -1.71
N ASN A 76 -10.11 20.01 -2.11
CA ASN A 76 -10.86 19.62 -3.31
C ASN A 76 -11.45 18.20 -3.17
N PRO A 77 -12.75 18.06 -2.88
CA PRO A 77 -13.41 16.76 -2.72
C PRO A 77 -13.33 15.84 -3.94
N ALA A 78 -13.11 16.41 -5.14
CA ALA A 78 -12.93 15.62 -6.36
C ALA A 78 -11.55 14.93 -6.43
N THR A 79 -10.62 15.29 -5.56
CA THR A 79 -9.27 14.73 -5.53
C THR A 79 -9.31 13.23 -5.22
N LYS A 80 -8.64 12.46 -6.05
CA LYS A 80 -8.45 11.03 -5.86
C LYS A 80 -7.05 10.79 -5.29
N VAL A 81 -6.99 10.19 -4.10
CA VAL A 81 -5.73 9.90 -3.42
C VAL A 81 -5.47 8.39 -3.44
N ILE A 82 -4.29 8.01 -3.89
CA ILE A 82 -3.81 6.63 -3.90
C ILE A 82 -2.54 6.58 -3.07
N VAL A 83 -2.55 5.81 -1.99
CA VAL A 83 -1.34 5.52 -1.22
C VAL A 83 -0.89 4.10 -1.49
N MET A 84 0.41 3.92 -1.74
CA MET A 84 0.97 2.61 -2.07
C MET A 84 2.38 2.40 -1.52
N GLY A 85 2.73 1.14 -1.33
CA GLY A 85 4.08 0.71 -0.96
C GLY A 85 4.11 -0.49 -0.03
N ASP A 86 5.31 -0.78 0.47
CA ASP A 86 5.53 -1.74 1.55
C ASP A 86 5.26 -1.05 2.89
N PHE A 87 4.14 -1.38 3.51
CA PHE A 87 3.74 -0.80 4.79
C PHE A 87 4.33 -1.55 5.99
N ASN A 88 5.06 -2.64 5.76
CA ASN A 88 5.60 -3.50 6.83
C ASN A 88 4.55 -3.92 7.88
N ASP A 89 3.27 -3.74 7.56
CA ASP A 89 2.09 -4.19 8.30
C ASP A 89 1.10 -4.83 7.32
N ASP A 90 0.41 -5.83 7.83
CA ASP A 90 -0.62 -6.52 7.06
C ASP A 90 -1.84 -5.62 6.84
N ALA A 91 -2.54 -5.83 5.73
CA ALA A 91 -3.74 -5.07 5.35
C ALA A 91 -4.85 -5.05 6.43
N THR A 92 -4.73 -5.88 7.47
CA THR A 92 -5.64 -5.96 8.61
C THR A 92 -5.08 -5.36 9.90
N ASP A 93 -3.83 -4.92 9.92
CA ASP A 93 -3.18 -4.38 11.11
C ASP A 93 -3.75 -3.02 11.53
N ALA A 94 -3.55 -2.69 12.80
CA ALA A 94 -4.16 -1.51 13.42
C ALA A 94 -3.70 -0.18 12.81
N SER A 95 -2.43 -0.08 12.41
CA SER A 95 -1.91 1.09 11.68
C SER A 95 -2.73 1.42 10.44
N ILE A 96 -3.11 0.40 9.67
CA ILE A 96 -3.88 0.55 8.43
C ILE A 96 -5.37 0.72 8.74
N THR A 97 -5.94 -0.16 9.58
CA THR A 97 -7.40 -0.22 9.78
C THR A 97 -7.94 0.81 10.78
N LYS A 98 -7.12 1.20 11.79
CA LYS A 98 -7.54 2.13 12.85
C LYS A 98 -6.87 3.49 12.71
N VAL A 99 -5.54 3.56 12.55
CA VAL A 99 -4.82 4.83 12.50
C VAL A 99 -5.03 5.51 11.15
N MET A 100 -4.75 4.83 10.04
CA MET A 100 -5.03 5.35 8.69
C MET A 100 -6.54 5.36 8.38
N GLY A 101 -7.31 4.49 9.03
CA GLY A 101 -8.75 4.40 8.89
C GLY A 101 -9.23 3.65 7.64
N ALA A 102 -8.34 2.90 6.97
CA ALA A 102 -8.69 2.20 5.72
C ALA A 102 -9.69 1.06 5.96
N LYS A 103 -10.76 1.05 5.18
CA LYS A 103 -11.81 0.03 5.21
C LYS A 103 -11.47 -1.14 4.28
N GLY A 104 -11.79 -2.34 4.71
CA GLY A 104 -11.59 -3.57 3.92
C GLY A 104 -12.79 -3.96 3.07
N LYS A 105 -13.93 -3.29 3.19
CA LYS A 105 -15.16 -3.61 2.46
C LYS A 105 -15.82 -2.34 1.92
N GLU A 106 -16.25 -2.40 0.67
CA GLU A 106 -16.93 -1.30 -0.04
C GLU A 106 -18.12 -0.73 0.75
N LYS A 107 -18.95 -1.61 1.31
CA LYS A 107 -20.17 -1.23 2.05
C LYS A 107 -19.92 -0.49 3.38
N GLU A 108 -18.68 -0.46 3.84
CA GLU A 108 -18.26 0.23 5.07
C GLU A 108 -17.71 1.62 4.81
N LEU A 109 -17.57 1.99 3.52
CA LEU A 109 -17.00 3.27 3.09
C LEU A 109 -17.99 4.41 3.31
N VAL A 110 -17.47 5.50 3.84
CA VAL A 110 -18.09 6.82 3.83
C VAL A 110 -17.18 7.81 3.10
N GLU A 111 -17.72 8.97 2.74
CA GLU A 111 -16.97 10.01 2.04
C GLU A 111 -15.65 10.33 2.76
N GLY A 112 -14.58 10.38 1.99
CA GLY A 112 -13.23 10.64 2.48
C GLY A 112 -12.48 9.43 3.04
N ASP A 113 -13.10 8.26 3.18
CA ASP A 113 -12.41 7.06 3.65
C ASP A 113 -11.38 6.55 2.62
N PHE A 114 -10.35 5.86 3.13
CA PHE A 114 -9.56 4.95 2.31
C PHE A 114 -10.23 3.57 2.22
N PHE A 115 -10.19 2.99 1.03
CA PHE A 115 -10.47 1.59 0.75
C PHE A 115 -9.16 0.82 0.55
N ASN A 116 -8.98 -0.28 1.29
CA ASN A 116 -7.86 -1.20 1.08
C ASN A 116 -8.35 -2.50 0.42
N PRO A 117 -8.18 -2.67 -0.89
CA PRO A 117 -8.61 -3.88 -1.62
C PRO A 117 -7.84 -5.15 -1.22
N PHE A 118 -6.66 -5.01 -0.60
CA PHE A 118 -5.82 -6.12 -0.19
C PHE A 118 -6.27 -6.77 1.14
N ASN A 119 -7.11 -6.09 1.93
CA ASN A 119 -7.65 -6.64 3.16
C ASN A 119 -8.38 -7.97 2.94
N GLN A 120 -9.25 -8.04 1.91
CA GLN A 120 -9.97 -9.26 1.57
C GLN A 120 -9.06 -10.35 0.98
N MET A 121 -7.99 -9.97 0.31
CA MET A 121 -7.00 -10.91 -0.23
C MET A 121 -6.23 -11.60 0.89
N LEU A 122 -5.76 -10.84 1.88
CA LEU A 122 -5.10 -11.41 3.07
C LEU A 122 -6.04 -12.36 3.82
N ARG A 123 -7.30 -11.97 4.03
CA ARG A 123 -8.31 -12.84 4.66
C ARG A 123 -8.59 -14.12 3.88
N ALA A 124 -8.32 -14.12 2.58
CA ALA A 124 -8.39 -15.30 1.72
C ALA A 124 -7.08 -16.12 1.69
N GLY A 125 -6.10 -15.79 2.53
CA GLY A 125 -4.83 -16.49 2.64
C GLY A 125 -3.79 -16.10 1.58
N LEU A 126 -3.99 -14.97 0.87
CA LEU A 126 -3.03 -14.47 -0.11
C LEU A 126 -2.04 -13.51 0.55
N GLY A 127 -0.78 -13.53 0.10
CA GLY A 127 0.29 -12.68 0.61
C GLY A 127 1.28 -12.30 -0.47
N THR A 128 2.07 -11.27 -0.20
CA THR A 128 3.15 -10.79 -1.09
C THR A 128 4.52 -11.28 -0.67
N LEU A 129 4.69 -11.65 0.59
CA LEU A 129 5.92 -12.23 1.13
C LEU A 129 5.59 -13.37 2.08
N ALA A 130 6.57 -14.26 2.29
CA ALA A 130 6.46 -15.34 3.26
C ALA A 130 7.64 -15.30 4.24
N TYR A 131 7.32 -15.43 5.53
CA TYR A 131 8.30 -15.52 6.60
C TYR A 131 7.88 -16.59 7.61
N GLN A 132 8.77 -17.57 7.89
CA GLN A 132 8.49 -18.70 8.80
C GLN A 132 7.16 -19.42 8.47
N ASP A 133 6.95 -19.71 7.19
CA ASP A 133 5.74 -20.35 6.63
C ASP A 133 4.42 -19.56 6.81
N VAL A 134 4.50 -18.31 7.24
CA VAL A 134 3.36 -17.38 7.30
C VAL A 134 3.42 -16.41 6.13
N TRP A 135 2.32 -16.35 5.37
CA TRP A 135 2.14 -15.36 4.31
C TRP A 135 1.63 -14.05 4.89
N ASN A 136 2.35 -12.97 4.62
CA ASN A 136 1.98 -11.60 4.97
C ASN A 136 1.69 -10.80 3.70
N LEU A 137 0.88 -9.76 3.82
CA LEU A 137 0.54 -8.86 2.74
C LEU A 137 0.88 -7.42 3.15
N PHE A 138 2.18 -7.07 3.06
CA PHE A 138 2.71 -5.76 3.45
C PHE A 138 2.64 -4.74 2.32
N ASP A 139 2.60 -5.22 1.08
CA ASP A 139 2.51 -4.39 -0.12
C ASP A 139 1.05 -4.05 -0.37
N ASN A 140 0.68 -2.80 -0.11
CA ASN A 140 -0.69 -2.33 -0.17
C ASN A 140 -0.84 -1.17 -1.15
N ILE A 141 -2.03 -1.05 -1.74
CA ILE A 141 -2.50 0.12 -2.48
C ILE A 141 -3.88 0.45 -1.93
N CYS A 142 -3.99 1.55 -1.19
CA CYS A 142 -5.26 2.06 -0.71
C CYS A 142 -5.71 3.23 -1.59
N VAL A 143 -7.00 3.32 -1.85
CA VAL A 143 -7.59 4.37 -2.70
C VAL A 143 -8.69 5.09 -1.93
N THR A 144 -8.92 6.36 -2.23
CA THR A 144 -10.04 7.10 -1.63
C THR A 144 -11.39 6.60 -2.13
N GLU A 145 -12.41 6.75 -1.31
CA GLU A 145 -13.78 6.29 -1.53
C GLU A 145 -14.33 6.73 -2.88
N ASN A 146 -14.05 7.96 -3.33
CA ASN A 146 -14.49 8.50 -4.62
C ASN A 146 -13.87 7.81 -5.86
N LEU A 147 -12.92 6.88 -5.68
CA LEU A 147 -12.47 5.92 -6.70
C LEU A 147 -13.27 4.62 -6.68
N VAL A 148 -13.97 4.31 -5.57
CA VAL A 148 -14.80 3.10 -5.43
C VAL A 148 -16.24 3.42 -5.85
N ASN A 149 -16.82 4.46 -5.24
CA ASN A 149 -18.18 4.94 -5.48
C ASN A 149 -18.21 6.11 -6.49
N ALA A 150 -17.35 6.05 -7.51
CA ALA A 150 -17.25 7.11 -8.50
C ALA A 150 -18.57 7.29 -9.26
N GLU A 151 -18.90 8.56 -9.59
CA GLU A 151 -20.01 8.91 -10.45
C GLU A 151 -19.88 8.25 -11.85
N GLU A 152 -20.97 8.16 -12.57
CA GLU A 152 -20.97 7.64 -13.94
C GLU A 152 -20.03 8.44 -14.86
N GLY A 153 -19.22 7.75 -15.65
CA GLY A 153 -18.24 8.37 -16.57
C GLY A 153 -16.96 8.85 -15.90
N LYS A 154 -16.83 8.74 -14.57
CA LYS A 154 -15.60 9.05 -13.84
C LYS A 154 -14.72 7.82 -13.68
N LEU A 155 -13.42 8.07 -13.47
CA LEU A 155 -12.45 7.01 -13.21
C LEU A 155 -12.74 6.34 -11.88
N ARG A 156 -12.71 5.01 -11.89
CA ARG A 156 -12.93 4.15 -10.72
C ARG A 156 -11.96 2.99 -10.67
N ILE A 157 -11.79 2.41 -9.49
CA ILE A 157 -11.08 1.12 -9.35
C ILE A 157 -11.93 0.01 -9.96
N ILE A 158 -11.29 -0.83 -10.77
CA ILE A 158 -11.96 -1.93 -11.47
C ILE A 158 -11.80 -3.23 -10.70
N LYS A 159 -12.92 -3.86 -10.39
CA LYS A 159 -12.94 -5.18 -9.75
C LYS A 159 -12.63 -6.27 -10.76
N GLY A 160 -11.65 -7.10 -10.44
CA GLY A 160 -11.42 -8.35 -11.18
C GLY A 160 -12.49 -9.41 -10.86
N LYS A 161 -12.22 -10.66 -11.21
CA LYS A 161 -13.19 -11.75 -10.96
C LYS A 161 -13.57 -11.90 -9.47
N LYS A 162 -12.65 -11.63 -8.55
CA LYS A 162 -12.85 -11.83 -7.11
C LYS A 162 -12.47 -10.61 -6.28
N PHE A 163 -11.33 -9.97 -6.59
CA PHE A 163 -10.76 -8.87 -5.83
C PHE A 163 -10.53 -7.63 -6.72
N TYR A 164 -10.39 -6.47 -6.11
CA TYR A 164 -9.92 -5.25 -6.77
C TYR A 164 -8.39 -5.21 -6.87
N GLY A 165 -7.70 -5.72 -5.83
CA GLY A 165 -6.26 -5.87 -5.82
C GLY A 165 -5.80 -7.10 -6.60
N ASN A 166 -4.55 -7.07 -7.02
CA ASN A 166 -3.89 -8.18 -7.70
C ASN A 166 -2.47 -8.33 -7.20
N ILE A 167 -2.01 -9.57 -7.07
CA ILE A 167 -0.60 -9.91 -6.80
C ILE A 167 -0.02 -10.48 -8.09
N PHE A 168 1.05 -9.88 -8.57
CA PHE A 168 1.72 -10.34 -9.79
C PHE A 168 2.73 -11.43 -9.45
N THR A 169 2.50 -12.63 -9.96
CA THR A 169 3.40 -13.77 -9.82
C THR A 169 3.65 -14.45 -11.15
N ARG A 170 4.86 -14.96 -11.35
CA ARG A 170 5.23 -15.79 -12.49
C ARG A 170 6.17 -16.89 -12.02
N PRO A 171 6.27 -18.05 -12.71
CA PRO A 171 7.13 -19.16 -12.29
C PRO A 171 8.57 -18.75 -12.04
N TYR A 172 9.13 -17.85 -12.85
CA TYR A 172 10.51 -17.37 -12.69
C TYR A 172 10.75 -16.47 -11.46
N MET A 173 9.68 -15.99 -10.81
CA MET A 173 9.74 -15.19 -9.59
C MET A 173 9.69 -16.03 -8.31
N LEU A 174 9.51 -17.34 -8.47
CA LEU A 174 9.32 -18.27 -7.35
C LEU A 174 10.58 -19.09 -7.08
N GLN A 175 10.86 -19.34 -5.83
CA GLN A 175 11.79 -20.40 -5.42
C GLN A 175 11.28 -21.74 -5.93
N GLN A 176 12.06 -22.43 -6.76
CA GLN A 176 11.61 -23.63 -7.45
C GLN A 176 11.76 -24.90 -6.60
N GLU A 177 12.75 -24.91 -5.70
CA GLU A 177 13.13 -26.10 -4.96
C GLU A 177 13.41 -25.80 -3.48
N GLY A 178 13.59 -26.84 -2.67
CA GLY A 178 13.96 -26.75 -1.26
C GLY A 178 12.81 -26.35 -0.34
N GLN A 179 13.16 -26.01 0.90
CA GLN A 179 12.25 -25.69 1.98
C GLN A 179 11.33 -24.50 1.66
N TYR A 180 11.81 -23.54 0.88
CA TYR A 180 11.09 -22.30 0.55
C TYR A 180 10.46 -22.33 -0.86
N LYS A 181 10.21 -23.54 -1.38
CA LYS A 181 9.54 -23.68 -2.68
C LYS A 181 8.21 -22.93 -2.71
N GLY A 182 8.02 -22.10 -3.75
CA GLY A 182 6.83 -21.26 -3.91
C GLY A 182 6.94 -19.86 -3.28
N TYR A 183 7.96 -19.60 -2.47
CA TYR A 183 8.24 -18.25 -1.95
C TYR A 183 8.78 -17.33 -3.04
N PRO A 184 8.73 -16.01 -2.88
CA PRO A 184 9.45 -15.09 -3.75
C PRO A 184 10.94 -15.45 -3.83
N LEU A 185 11.48 -15.49 -5.04
CA LEU A 185 12.90 -15.73 -5.27
C LEU A 185 13.69 -14.45 -4.97
N ARG A 186 14.32 -14.44 -3.79
CA ARG A 186 15.10 -13.30 -3.29
C ARG A 186 16.33 -13.03 -4.11
N THR A 187 16.73 -11.77 -4.19
CA THR A 187 18.02 -11.38 -4.80
C THR A 187 19.19 -11.91 -3.98
N PHE A 188 19.07 -11.84 -2.64
CA PHE A 188 20.08 -12.33 -1.71
C PHE A 188 19.44 -13.14 -0.58
N VAL A 189 20.14 -14.18 -0.13
CA VAL A 189 19.91 -14.84 1.14
C VAL A 189 21.17 -14.68 1.98
N THR A 190 21.09 -13.90 3.06
CA THR A 190 22.25 -13.37 3.77
C THR A 190 23.18 -12.63 2.78
N ASN A 191 24.41 -13.11 2.57
CA ASN A 191 25.37 -12.53 1.62
C ASN A 191 25.46 -13.29 0.29
N ASN A 192 24.63 -14.33 0.09
CA ASN A 192 24.66 -15.15 -1.11
C ASN A 192 23.69 -14.64 -2.15
N PHE A 193 24.20 -14.26 -3.33
CA PHE A 193 23.39 -13.86 -4.48
C PHE A 193 22.62 -15.05 -5.03
N GLN A 194 21.30 -14.91 -5.16
CA GLN A 194 20.37 -15.95 -5.62
C GLN A 194 19.85 -15.71 -7.04
N ASN A 195 20.24 -14.59 -7.66
CA ASN A 195 19.75 -14.17 -8.97
C ASN A 195 18.21 -14.03 -9.03
N GLY A 196 17.60 -13.74 -7.89
CA GLY A 196 16.15 -13.48 -7.80
C GLY A 196 15.84 -12.00 -7.95
N PHE A 197 14.55 -11.68 -8.02
CA PHE A 197 14.05 -10.33 -8.29
C PHE A 197 13.80 -9.55 -7.02
N SER A 198 13.10 -10.15 -6.06
CA SER A 198 12.67 -9.53 -4.81
C SER A 198 12.21 -10.59 -3.82
N ASP A 199 12.17 -10.27 -2.54
CA ASP A 199 11.53 -11.06 -1.49
C ASP A 199 10.03 -10.75 -1.34
N HIS A 200 9.51 -9.83 -2.14
CA HIS A 200 8.08 -9.52 -2.25
C HIS A 200 7.58 -9.68 -3.68
N PHE A 201 6.30 -10.03 -3.83
CA PHE A 201 5.61 -10.00 -5.11
C PHE A 201 5.02 -8.60 -5.35
N PRO A 202 5.14 -8.04 -6.58
CA PRO A 202 4.48 -6.79 -6.92
C PRO A 202 2.97 -6.87 -6.82
N VAL A 203 2.35 -5.77 -6.41
CA VAL A 203 0.89 -5.61 -6.38
C VAL A 203 0.44 -4.55 -7.37
N TYR A 204 -0.79 -4.68 -7.85
CA TYR A 204 -1.37 -3.69 -8.76
C TYR A 204 -2.90 -3.65 -8.65
N ILE A 205 -3.47 -2.55 -9.11
CA ILE A 205 -4.90 -2.34 -9.29
C ILE A 205 -5.16 -1.86 -10.71
N TYR A 206 -6.38 -1.99 -11.19
CA TYR A 206 -6.84 -1.37 -12.43
C TYR A 206 -7.73 -0.18 -12.12
N ILE A 207 -7.54 0.91 -12.89
CA ILE A 207 -8.40 2.10 -12.86
C ILE A 207 -8.91 2.29 -14.28
N GLY A 208 -10.19 2.55 -14.42
CA GLY A 208 -10.87 2.78 -15.69
C GLY A 208 -12.24 3.41 -15.49
N LYS A 209 -12.94 3.67 -16.61
CA LYS A 209 -14.33 4.13 -16.64
C LYS A 209 -15.30 2.98 -16.81
#